data_d34152a7ec2e3e3a41d313ad1ecfe852
#
_entry.id   d34152a7ec2e3e3a41d313ad1ecfe852
#
_cell.length_a   1.000
_cell.length_b   1.000
_cell.length_c   1.000
_cell.angle_alpha   90.00
_cell.angle_beta   90.00
_cell.angle_gamma   90.00
#
_symmetry.space_group_name_H-M   'P 1'
#
loop_
_entity.id
_entity.type
_entity.pdbx_description
1 polymer ?
#
loop_
_entity_poly.entity_id
_entity_poly.type
_entity_poly.pdbx_seq_one_letter_code
_entity_poly.pdbx_strand_id
1 'polypeptide(L)'
;MKLSLETRNRGDVMIVHCQGRIVYRDEATALSRLVGEILENGGKVVLDLSGVSSIDSAGIGELAFLYTWARSQNADLKCASPSPLVRELLDLTNLDSVLEIHPSVPEALAAFQPAEACADC
;
A
#
# COMPACT_ATOMS: atom_id res chain seq x y z
N MET A 1 16.08 13.68 -1.49
CA MET A 1 14.64 13.84 -1.70
C MET A 1 13.88 13.04 -0.65
N LYS A 2 12.99 13.70 0.03
CA LYS A 2 12.28 13.03 1.12
C LYS A 2 11.00 12.42 0.65
N LEU A 3 10.48 11.50 1.44
CA LEU A 3 9.19 10.89 1.21
C LEU A 3 8.12 11.73 1.88
N SER A 4 7.09 12.05 1.13
CA SER A 4 5.96 12.81 1.63
C SER A 4 4.74 11.89 1.66
N LEU A 5 4.01 11.89 2.76
CA LEU A 5 2.86 11.01 2.95
C LEU A 5 1.64 11.84 3.30
N GLU A 6 0.57 11.63 2.55
CA GLU A 6 -0.72 12.28 2.82
C GLU A 6 -1.77 11.21 2.98
N THR A 7 -2.68 11.41 3.91
CA THR A 7 -3.76 10.46 4.14
C THR A 7 -5.09 11.08 3.79
N ARG A 8 -6.00 10.25 3.29
CA ARG A 8 -7.33 10.69 2.91
C ARG A 8 -8.30 9.56 3.14
N ASN A 9 -9.42 9.85 3.79
CA ASN A 9 -10.46 8.86 4.04
C ASN A 9 -11.39 8.70 2.86
N ARG A 10 -11.74 7.48 2.55
CA ARG A 10 -12.79 7.17 1.59
C ARG A 10 -13.63 6.06 2.20
N GLY A 11 -14.73 6.46 2.86
CA GLY A 11 -15.51 5.49 3.59
C GLY A 11 -14.71 4.95 4.75
N ASP A 12 -14.60 3.63 4.83
CA ASP A 12 -13.82 2.98 5.88
C ASP A 12 -12.40 2.65 5.44
N VAL A 13 -11.97 3.17 4.29
CA VAL A 13 -10.65 2.91 3.76
C VAL A 13 -9.80 4.17 3.87
N MET A 14 -8.57 4.01 4.32
CA MET A 14 -7.61 5.11 4.37
C MET A 14 -6.70 5.01 3.16
N ILE A 15 -6.65 6.07 2.36
CA ILE A 15 -5.74 6.14 1.24
C ILE A 15 -4.50 6.88 1.70
N VAL A 16 -3.34 6.27 1.50
CA VAL A 16 -2.06 6.90 1.83
C VAL A 16 -1.37 7.24 0.52
N HIS A 17 -1.31 8.52 0.22
CA HIS A 17 -0.64 9.01 -0.99
C HIS A 17 0.83 9.20 -0.70
N CYS A 18 1.68 8.47 -1.41
CA CYS A 18 3.12 8.54 -1.22
C CYS A 18 3.73 9.32 -2.36
N GLN A 19 4.62 10.26 -2.03
CA GLN A 19 5.34 11.03 -3.03
C GLN A 19 6.81 11.07 -2.68
N GLY A 20 7.66 10.84 -3.65
CA GLY A 20 9.10 10.87 -3.46
C GLY A 20 9.69 9.50 -3.62
N ARG A 21 10.60 9.15 -2.74
CA ARG A 21 11.33 7.89 -2.84
C ARG A 21 11.18 7.12 -1.56
N ILE A 22 10.83 5.84 -1.69
CA ILE A 22 10.79 4.95 -0.54
C ILE A 22 12.13 4.23 -0.50
N VAL A 23 13.13 4.98 -0.06
CA VAL A 23 14.51 4.49 -0.04
C VAL A 23 15.08 4.78 1.33
N TYR A 24 16.15 4.08 1.66
CA TYR A 24 16.82 4.20 2.94
C TYR A 24 15.90 3.75 4.08
N ARG A 25 16.53 3.52 5.20
CA ARG A 25 15.81 3.01 6.35
C ARG A 25 14.81 4.03 6.90
N ASP A 26 15.19 5.31 6.90
CA ASP A 26 14.35 6.32 7.55
C ASP A 26 13.03 6.51 6.83
N GLU A 27 13.06 6.64 5.50
CA GLU A 27 11.82 6.82 4.75
C GLU A 27 10.97 5.58 4.80
N ALA A 28 11.58 4.40 4.66
CA ALA A 28 10.83 3.16 4.72
C ALA A 28 10.21 2.98 6.09
N THR A 29 10.93 3.34 7.15
CA THR A 29 10.41 3.23 8.52
C THR A 29 9.26 4.20 8.75
N ALA A 30 9.34 5.42 8.20
CA ALA A 30 8.26 6.39 8.35
C ALA A 30 6.98 5.86 7.71
N LEU A 31 7.09 5.29 6.52
CA LEU A 31 5.94 4.70 5.85
C LEU A 31 5.37 3.54 6.67
N SER A 32 6.23 2.67 7.13
CA SER A 32 5.82 1.50 7.90
C SER A 32 5.11 1.90 9.18
N ARG A 33 5.62 2.94 9.86
CA ARG A 33 5.01 3.37 11.11
C ARG A 33 3.62 3.94 10.88
N LEU A 34 3.48 4.80 9.88
CA LEU A 34 2.18 5.39 9.61
C LEU A 34 1.16 4.33 9.20
N VAL A 35 1.53 3.50 8.25
CA VAL A 35 0.60 2.50 7.74
C VAL A 35 0.32 1.44 8.79
N GLY A 36 1.35 1.06 9.56
CA GLY A 36 1.16 0.08 10.62
C GLY A 36 0.15 0.53 11.66
N GLU A 37 0.18 1.83 12.01
CA GLU A 37 -0.79 2.37 12.95
C GLU A 37 -2.21 2.29 12.42
N ILE A 38 -2.38 2.57 11.12
CA ILE A 38 -3.70 2.50 10.51
C ILE A 38 -4.19 1.06 10.47
N LEU A 39 -3.29 0.12 10.23
CA LEU A 39 -3.66 -1.28 10.11
C LEU A 39 -3.96 -1.93 11.45
N GLU A 40 -3.48 -1.37 12.54
CA GLU A 40 -3.85 -1.87 13.85
C GLU A 40 -5.36 -1.86 13.97
N ASN A 41 -5.92 -2.85 14.60
CA ASN A 41 -7.37 -2.90 14.82
C ASN A 41 -8.17 -3.16 13.55
N GLY A 42 -7.56 -3.75 12.55
CA GLY A 42 -8.28 -4.21 11.38
C GLY A 42 -8.61 -3.14 10.35
N GLY A 43 -7.73 -2.14 10.21
CA GLY A 43 -7.97 -1.08 9.24
C GLY A 43 -7.83 -1.54 7.80
N LYS A 44 -8.32 -0.72 6.89
CA LYS A 44 -8.20 -0.94 5.45
C LYS A 44 -7.40 0.20 4.84
N VAL A 45 -6.37 -0.12 4.08
CA VAL A 45 -5.46 0.87 3.53
C VAL A 45 -5.22 0.62 2.05
N VAL A 46 -5.23 1.70 1.27
CA VAL A 46 -4.73 1.70 -0.09
C VAL A 46 -3.48 2.57 -0.13
N LEU A 47 -2.36 1.98 -0.54
CA LEU A 47 -1.13 2.74 -0.76
C LEU A 47 -1.12 3.22 -2.20
N ASP A 48 -1.22 4.52 -2.39
CA ASP A 48 -1.15 5.12 -3.70
C ASP A 48 0.31 5.39 -4.03
N LEU A 49 0.84 4.64 -4.95
CA LEU A 49 2.26 4.69 -5.29
C LEU A 49 2.54 5.53 -6.54
N SER A 50 1.52 6.26 -7.04
CA SER A 50 1.68 6.99 -8.29
C SER A 50 2.74 8.08 -8.20
N GLY A 51 2.96 8.63 -7.02
CA GLY A 51 3.97 9.65 -6.83
C GLY A 51 5.33 9.13 -6.41
N VAL A 52 5.50 7.82 -6.36
CA VAL A 52 6.76 7.22 -5.91
C VAL A 52 7.67 7.03 -7.12
N SER A 53 8.82 7.70 -7.09
CA SER A 53 9.74 7.65 -8.22
C SER A 53 10.74 6.51 -8.11
N SER A 54 10.97 5.98 -6.90
CA SER A 54 11.94 4.91 -6.73
C SER A 54 11.71 4.21 -5.40
N ILE A 55 12.14 2.96 -5.35
CA ILE A 55 12.06 2.17 -4.12
C ILE A 55 13.30 1.27 -4.10
N ASP A 56 13.93 1.13 -2.94
CA ASP A 56 15.10 0.26 -2.82
C ASP A 56 14.74 -0.97 -1.97
N SER A 57 15.75 -1.78 -1.67
CA SER A 57 15.50 -3.02 -0.95
C SER A 57 14.91 -2.77 0.45
N ALA A 58 15.27 -1.65 1.08
CA ALA A 58 14.68 -1.34 2.38
C ALA A 58 13.18 -1.05 2.24
N GLY A 59 12.80 -0.28 1.20
CA GLY A 59 11.39 -0.01 0.94
C GLY A 59 10.63 -1.25 0.56
N ILE A 60 11.22 -2.10 -0.27
CA ILE A 60 10.58 -3.35 -0.67
C ILE A 60 10.35 -4.23 0.54
N GLY A 61 11.35 -4.31 1.43
CA GLY A 61 11.20 -5.10 2.64
C GLY A 61 10.10 -4.58 3.55
N GLU A 62 9.96 -3.26 3.64
CA GLU A 62 8.90 -2.70 4.47
C GLU A 62 7.51 -2.96 3.88
N LEU A 63 7.38 -2.90 2.55
CA LEU A 63 6.10 -3.24 1.94
C LEU A 63 5.71 -4.68 2.23
N ALA A 64 6.67 -5.59 2.13
CA ALA A 64 6.40 -6.99 2.43
C ALA A 64 6.02 -7.17 3.89
N PHE A 65 6.73 -6.47 4.79
CA PHE A 65 6.41 -6.53 6.21
C PHE A 65 5.01 -6.01 6.49
N LEU A 66 4.64 -4.89 5.88
CA LEU A 66 3.32 -4.31 6.09
C LEU A 66 2.21 -5.24 5.63
N TYR A 67 2.42 -5.92 4.52
CA TYR A 67 1.44 -6.88 4.04
C TYR A 67 1.24 -8.01 5.06
N THR A 68 2.35 -8.54 5.57
CA THR A 68 2.29 -9.60 6.57
C THR A 68 1.64 -9.10 7.85
N TRP A 69 2.00 -7.89 8.28
CA TRP A 69 1.42 -7.28 9.46
C TRP A 69 -0.09 -7.13 9.32
N ALA A 70 -0.53 -6.66 8.14
CA ALA A 70 -1.96 -6.49 7.91
C ALA A 70 -2.71 -7.80 8.09
N ARG A 71 -2.16 -8.87 7.54
CA ARG A 71 -2.82 -10.17 7.67
C ARG A 71 -2.92 -10.60 9.12
N SER A 72 -1.89 -10.33 9.91
CA SER A 72 -1.91 -10.74 11.32
C SER A 72 -2.88 -9.91 12.15
N GLN A 73 -3.26 -8.74 11.66
CA GLN A 73 -4.19 -7.83 12.37
C GLN A 73 -5.62 -7.92 11.85
N ASN A 74 -5.90 -8.85 10.96
CA ASN A 74 -7.20 -8.92 10.27
C ASN A 74 -7.50 -7.63 9.54
N ALA A 75 -6.45 -6.98 9.06
CA ALA A 75 -6.54 -5.76 8.29
C ALA A 75 -6.29 -6.08 6.83
N ASP A 76 -6.45 -5.10 5.97
CA ASP A 76 -6.27 -5.30 4.54
C ASP A 76 -5.46 -4.16 3.96
N LEU A 77 -4.47 -4.51 3.15
CA LEU A 77 -3.58 -3.55 2.53
C LEU A 77 -3.52 -3.83 1.04
N LYS A 78 -3.80 -2.81 0.25
CA LYS A 78 -3.73 -2.91 -1.20
C LYS A 78 -2.84 -1.80 -1.72
N CYS A 79 -2.15 -2.05 -2.82
CA CYS A 79 -1.32 -1.05 -3.49
C CYS A 79 -1.99 -0.62 -4.77
N ALA A 80 -1.78 0.63 -5.17
CA ALA A 80 -2.43 1.18 -6.36
C ALA A 80 -1.48 2.05 -7.15
N SER A 81 -1.62 2.03 -8.46
CA SER A 81 -0.97 2.96 -9.38
C SER A 81 0.55 3.01 -9.29
N PRO A 82 1.25 1.88 -9.19
CA PRO A 82 2.71 1.98 -9.18
C PRO A 82 3.21 2.57 -10.50
N SER A 83 4.23 3.43 -10.42
CA SER A 83 4.87 3.91 -11.62
C SER A 83 5.52 2.74 -12.36
N PRO A 84 5.81 2.90 -13.65
CA PRO A 84 6.42 1.78 -14.39
C PRO A 84 7.70 1.26 -13.76
N LEU A 85 8.55 2.13 -13.24
CA LEU A 85 9.78 1.67 -12.60
C LEU A 85 9.49 0.90 -11.33
N VAL A 86 8.59 1.41 -10.49
CA VAL A 86 8.25 0.74 -9.25
C VAL A 86 7.59 -0.59 -9.54
N ARG A 87 6.69 -0.64 -10.55
CA ARG A 87 6.06 -1.88 -10.94
C ARG A 87 7.10 -2.91 -11.37
N GLU A 88 8.08 -2.48 -12.15
CA GLU A 88 9.12 -3.38 -12.59
C GLU A 88 9.92 -3.93 -11.41
N LEU A 89 10.24 -3.07 -10.44
CA LEU A 89 10.98 -3.53 -9.27
C LEU A 89 10.17 -4.51 -8.43
N LEU A 90 8.86 -4.29 -8.32
CA LEU A 90 8.00 -5.24 -7.61
C LEU A 90 7.94 -6.57 -8.34
N ASP A 91 7.89 -6.54 -9.66
CA ASP A 91 7.86 -7.77 -10.44
C ASP A 91 9.18 -8.53 -10.29
N LEU A 92 10.30 -7.83 -10.34
CA LEU A 92 11.62 -8.46 -10.25
C LEU A 92 11.86 -9.11 -8.90
N THR A 93 11.24 -8.59 -7.85
CA THR A 93 11.39 -9.14 -6.51
C THR A 93 10.28 -10.11 -6.15
N ASN A 94 9.40 -10.39 -7.10
CA ASN A 94 8.25 -11.28 -6.90
C ASN A 94 7.26 -10.79 -5.86
N LEU A 95 7.32 -9.51 -5.52
CA LEU A 95 6.32 -8.94 -4.61
C LEU A 95 4.97 -8.79 -5.29
N ASP A 96 4.96 -8.76 -6.62
CA ASP A 96 3.71 -8.70 -7.36
C ASP A 96 2.84 -9.91 -7.11
N SER A 97 3.44 -11.03 -6.68
CA SER A 97 2.67 -12.22 -6.36
C SER A 97 2.25 -12.25 -4.89
N VAL A 98 2.81 -11.36 -4.07
CA VAL A 98 2.50 -11.30 -2.64
C VAL A 98 1.56 -10.13 -2.35
N LEU A 99 1.90 -8.95 -2.86
CA LEU A 99 1.09 -7.75 -2.65
C LEU A 99 -0.06 -7.73 -3.63
N GLU A 100 -1.19 -7.21 -3.16
CA GLU A 100 -2.31 -6.99 -4.06
C GLU A 100 -2.14 -5.62 -4.70
N ILE A 101 -1.88 -5.61 -6.01
CA ILE A 101 -1.55 -4.40 -6.74
C ILE A 101 -2.62 -4.13 -7.78
N HIS A 102 -3.18 -2.93 -7.75
CA HIS A 102 -4.22 -2.51 -8.67
C HIS A 102 -3.71 -1.38 -9.56
N PRO A 103 -4.23 -1.27 -10.77
CA PRO A 103 -3.74 -0.23 -11.70
C PRO A 103 -4.15 1.18 -11.28
N SER A 104 -5.17 1.33 -10.43
CA SER A 104 -5.61 2.66 -10.01
C SER A 104 -6.19 2.60 -8.61
N VAL A 105 -6.28 3.77 -7.97
CA VAL A 105 -6.91 3.88 -6.66
C VAL A 105 -8.38 3.48 -6.71
N PRO A 106 -9.19 3.94 -7.68
CA PRO A 106 -10.58 3.50 -7.72
C PRO A 106 -10.74 1.99 -7.80
N GLU A 107 -9.89 1.32 -8.57
CA GLU A 107 -9.97 -0.13 -8.67
C GLU A 107 -9.58 -0.80 -7.36
N ALA A 108 -8.58 -0.26 -6.67
CA ALA A 108 -8.20 -0.79 -5.37
C ALA A 108 -9.33 -0.62 -4.36
N LEU A 109 -9.97 0.55 -4.38
CA LEU A 109 -11.10 0.79 -3.47
C LEU A 109 -12.25 -0.15 -3.75
N ALA A 110 -12.54 -0.40 -5.02
CA ALA A 110 -13.63 -1.30 -5.38
C ALA A 110 -13.38 -2.71 -4.88
N ALA A 111 -12.12 -3.11 -4.80
CA ALA A 111 -11.77 -4.46 -4.38
C ALA A 111 -12.08 -4.72 -2.90
N PHE A 112 -12.35 -3.68 -2.12
CA PHE A 112 -12.72 -3.84 -0.73
C PHE A 112 -14.22 -4.10 -0.52
N GLN A 113 -15.01 -4.04 -1.56
CA GLN A 113 -16.46 -4.02 -1.40
C GLN A 113 -17.22 -5.21 -1.94
N PRO A 114 -16.62 -6.28 -2.25
CA PRO A 114 -17.36 -7.26 -3.05
C PRO A 114 -18.41 -7.99 -2.27
N ALA A 115 -18.08 -8.39 -1.08
CA ALA A 115 -18.89 -9.40 -0.42
C ALA A 115 -20.24 -8.87 -0.04
N GLU A 116 -20.29 -7.73 0.59
CA GLU A 116 -21.58 -7.24 0.99
C GLU A 116 -22.38 -6.75 -0.19
N ALA A 117 -21.73 -6.22 -1.19
CA ALA A 117 -22.45 -5.83 -2.38
C ALA A 117 -23.12 -7.02 -3.01
N CYS A 118 -22.46 -8.16 -2.99
CA CYS A 118 -23.04 -9.36 -3.54
C CYS A 118 -24.03 -9.99 -2.62
N ALA A 119 -23.83 -9.83 -1.35
CA ALA A 119 -24.64 -10.54 -0.38
C ALA A 119 -26.10 -10.16 -0.48
N ASP A 120 -26.39 -8.95 -0.88
CA ASP A 120 -27.76 -8.59 -1.04
C ASP A 120 -28.33 -9.00 -2.35
N CYS A 121 -27.59 -9.59 -3.16
CA CYS A 121 -28.10 -10.11 -4.39
C CYS A 121 -29.15 -11.16 -4.13
#